data_2acec3fe58cfda4e81a262109cb6e7c4
#
_entry.id   2acec3fe58cfda4e81a262109cb6e7c4
#
_cell.length_a   1.000
_cell.length_b   1.000
_cell.length_c   1.000
_cell.angle_alpha   90.00
_cell.angle_beta   90.00
_cell.angle_gamma   90.00
#
_symmetry.space_group_name_H-M   'P 1'
#
loop_
_entity.id
_entity.type
_entity.pdbx_description
1 polymer ?
#
loop_
_entity_poly.entity_id
_entity_poly.type
_entity_poly.pdbx_seq_one_letter_code
_entity_poly.pdbx_strand_id
1 'polypeptide(L)'
;WVGYEQFIPMMKDCSPLLLELDPNDPGILVTQSVHKQQAGFSQTSQIHKKDKHIKGQDRYVDHKRFNNSFMMHASTSPFYPLFASLDVNAKIHEGELGKQLWRECIEVGIDARKSVLRRCKYLRPLVPPVVHGKKWEEGNTQEMANDVSYFAFEPNAKWHSFKGYGEGQYFIDPCKFQLITPGINVETGAYEDFGIHANILANYLRENRIIPEKCDLNTILFLMTPAESKEKMDALVDQLVRFEELIDCNAPMEEVLPSIYYSHLDKYKGYHIRQLCQEMHDFYKDRNVSTLQ
;
A
#
# COMPACT_ATOMS: atom_id res chain seq x y z
N TRP A 1 -4.21 0.67 12.96
CA TRP A 1 -2.86 0.96 13.41
C TRP A 1 -1.88 0.44 12.36
N VAL A 2 -1.66 1.17 11.33
CA VAL A 2 -0.73 0.76 10.29
C VAL A 2 0.52 1.61 10.45
N GLY A 3 1.62 0.96 10.89
CA GLY A 3 2.92 1.49 10.67
C GLY A 3 3.18 2.90 11.20
N TYR A 4 2.82 3.19 12.47
CA TYR A 4 3.19 4.49 13.02
C TYR A 4 4.72 4.70 12.94
N GLU A 5 5.49 3.62 12.91
CA GLU A 5 6.94 3.64 12.71
C GLU A 5 7.32 4.31 11.39
N GLN A 6 6.54 4.10 10.33
CA GLN A 6 6.77 4.74 9.04
C GLN A 6 6.48 6.25 9.09
N PHE A 7 5.60 6.68 9.98
CA PHE A 7 5.25 8.09 10.15
C PHE A 7 6.15 8.84 11.14
N ILE A 8 6.93 8.15 11.97
CA ILE A 8 7.82 8.80 12.95
C ILE A 8 8.72 9.86 12.30
N PRO A 9 9.35 9.64 11.13
CA PRO A 9 10.15 10.68 10.48
C PRO A 9 9.33 11.91 10.07
N MET A 10 8.04 11.74 9.78
CA MET A 10 7.13 12.79 9.30
C MET A 10 6.39 13.48 10.44
N MET A 11 6.08 12.75 11.50
CA MET A 11 5.28 13.20 12.65
C MET A 11 6.22 13.44 13.85
N LYS A 12 6.91 14.59 13.85
CA LYS A 12 8.00 14.88 14.78
C LYS A 12 7.64 14.75 16.27
N ASP A 13 6.43 15.13 16.64
CA ASP A 13 6.02 15.26 18.04
C ASP A 13 4.79 14.41 18.40
N CYS A 14 4.40 13.49 17.52
CA CYS A 14 3.22 12.65 17.72
C CYS A 14 3.61 11.17 17.77
N SER A 15 3.34 10.52 18.87
CA SER A 15 3.38 9.06 19.00
C SER A 15 2.05 8.55 19.50
N PRO A 16 1.32 7.73 18.74
CA PRO A 16 0.08 7.11 19.20
C PRO A 16 0.24 6.28 20.47
N LEU A 17 1.45 5.77 20.75
CA LEU A 17 1.76 5.05 22.00
C LEU A 17 1.80 5.98 23.21
N LEU A 18 2.06 7.27 23.00
CA LEU A 18 2.13 8.28 24.06
C LEU A 18 0.81 9.01 24.28
N LEU A 19 -0.25 8.70 23.51
CA LEU A 19 -1.58 9.25 23.78
C LEU A 19 -1.98 8.94 25.21
N GLU A 20 -2.25 9.98 25.98
CA GLU A 20 -2.92 9.86 27.26
C GLU A 20 -4.39 9.52 26.99
N LEU A 21 -4.83 8.38 27.53
CA LEU A 21 -6.20 7.90 27.43
C LEU A 21 -6.87 8.09 28.78
N ASP A 22 -8.07 8.66 28.76
CA ASP A 22 -8.90 8.81 29.96
C ASP A 22 -9.82 7.57 30.17
N PRO A 23 -10.47 7.45 31.34
CA PRO A 23 -11.35 6.30 31.63
C PRO A 23 -12.58 6.19 30.72
N ASN A 24 -12.92 7.17 29.90
CA ASN A 24 -14.01 7.12 28.91
C ASN A 24 -13.53 6.59 27.55
N ASP A 25 -12.25 6.70 27.26
CA ASP A 25 -11.67 6.20 26.02
C ASP A 25 -11.74 4.67 25.93
N PRO A 26 -11.80 4.11 24.73
CA PRO A 26 -11.76 2.66 24.53
C PRO A 26 -10.38 2.10 24.86
N GLY A 27 -10.33 0.85 25.29
CA GLY A 27 -9.09 0.07 25.29
C GLY A 27 -8.64 -0.21 23.87
N ILE A 28 -7.32 -0.28 23.66
CA ILE A 28 -6.72 -0.53 22.35
C ILE A 28 -6.06 -1.91 22.38
N LEU A 29 -6.40 -2.73 21.40
CA LEU A 29 -5.75 -4.02 21.13
C LEU A 29 -5.34 -4.03 19.65
N VAL A 30 -4.05 -4.22 19.39
CA VAL A 30 -3.49 -4.21 18.03
C VAL A 30 -2.73 -5.50 17.77
N THR A 31 -3.01 -6.14 16.64
CA THR A 31 -2.23 -7.25 16.11
C THR A 31 -1.37 -6.76 14.96
N GLN A 32 -0.12 -7.15 14.93
CA GLN A 32 0.86 -6.66 13.95
C GLN A 32 1.67 -7.84 13.38
N SER A 33 1.67 -7.98 12.07
CA SER A 33 2.50 -8.94 11.35
C SER A 33 3.87 -8.34 11.08
N VAL A 34 4.83 -8.61 11.93
CA VAL A 34 6.19 -8.05 11.84
C VAL A 34 6.92 -8.54 10.58
N HIS A 35 6.60 -9.74 10.10
CA HIS A 35 7.22 -10.35 8.94
C HIS A 35 6.86 -9.72 7.58
N LYS A 36 5.90 -8.79 7.52
CA LYS A 36 5.46 -8.21 6.24
C LYS A 36 6.32 -7.03 5.77
N GLN A 37 6.48 -6.02 6.59
CA GLN A 37 7.23 -4.81 6.24
C GLN A 37 8.49 -4.62 7.09
N GLN A 38 8.62 -5.36 8.17
CA GLN A 38 9.75 -5.28 9.09
C GLN A 38 10.64 -6.53 8.99
N ALA A 39 11.69 -6.59 9.81
CA ALA A 39 12.72 -7.63 9.72
C ALA A 39 12.38 -8.95 10.44
N GLY A 40 11.13 -9.18 10.82
CA GLY A 40 10.71 -10.45 11.43
C GLY A 40 10.71 -11.60 10.42
N PHE A 41 11.06 -12.80 10.86
CA PHE A 41 10.92 -13.99 10.03
C PHE A 41 9.45 -14.29 9.73
N SER A 42 9.20 -15.02 8.64
CA SER A 42 7.83 -15.41 8.26
C SER A 42 7.06 -16.01 9.45
N GLN A 43 5.79 -15.68 9.56
CA GLN A 43 4.88 -16.03 10.66
C GLN A 43 5.09 -15.24 11.96
N THR A 44 6.07 -14.33 12.03
CA THR A 44 6.29 -13.51 13.22
C THR A 44 5.21 -12.45 13.33
N SER A 45 4.58 -12.38 14.49
CA SER A 45 3.58 -11.36 14.81
C SER A 45 3.67 -10.97 16.28
N GLN A 46 3.08 -9.85 16.61
CA GLN A 46 2.99 -9.38 18.00
C GLN A 46 1.64 -8.74 18.28
N ILE A 47 1.26 -8.71 19.54
CA ILE A 47 0.02 -8.10 20.01
C ILE A 47 0.38 -7.01 21.00
N HIS A 48 -0.15 -5.81 20.76
CA HIS A 48 -0.02 -4.67 21.66
C HIS A 48 -1.36 -4.44 22.36
N LYS A 49 -1.34 -4.27 23.67
CA LYS A 49 -2.51 -4.02 24.50
C LYS A 49 -2.31 -2.75 25.33
N LYS A 50 -3.21 -1.78 25.18
CA LYS A 50 -3.22 -0.52 25.91
C LYS A 50 -4.62 -0.29 26.49
N ASP A 51 -4.84 -0.70 27.72
CA ASP A 51 -6.15 -0.62 28.41
C ASP A 51 -6.03 -0.35 29.92
N LYS A 52 -4.87 0.08 30.39
CA LYS A 52 -4.65 0.36 31.82
C LYS A 52 -5.59 1.44 32.37
N HIS A 53 -5.95 2.43 31.54
CA HIS A 53 -6.83 3.54 31.87
C HIS A 53 -8.29 3.12 32.20
N ILE A 54 -8.70 1.95 31.72
CA ILE A 54 -10.05 1.38 32.00
C ILE A 54 -10.02 0.23 33.00
N LYS A 55 -8.93 0.07 33.75
CA LYS A 55 -8.82 -0.99 34.76
C LYS A 55 -9.94 -0.85 35.80
N GLY A 56 -10.65 -1.96 36.06
CA GLY A 56 -11.80 -2.00 36.96
C GLY A 56 -13.16 -1.82 36.29
N GLN A 57 -13.21 -1.54 34.99
CA GLN A 57 -14.44 -1.52 34.19
C GLN A 57 -14.70 -2.89 33.55
N ASP A 58 -15.97 -3.20 33.20
CA ASP A 58 -16.37 -4.46 32.58
C ASP A 58 -15.68 -4.70 31.22
N ARG A 59 -15.33 -3.64 30.50
CA ARG A 59 -14.60 -3.69 29.22
C ARG A 59 -13.08 -3.88 29.37
N TYR A 60 -12.57 -3.89 30.60
CA TYR A 60 -11.16 -4.21 30.86
C TYR A 60 -10.90 -5.70 30.74
N VAL A 61 -9.91 -6.10 29.95
CA VAL A 61 -9.47 -7.48 29.86
C VAL A 61 -8.20 -7.66 30.70
N ASP A 62 -8.35 -8.32 31.84
CA ASP A 62 -7.20 -8.61 32.71
C ASP A 62 -6.19 -9.54 32.03
N HIS A 63 -4.95 -9.50 32.52
CA HIS A 63 -3.85 -10.25 31.92
C HIS A 63 -4.10 -11.77 31.88
N LYS A 64 -4.71 -12.34 32.93
CA LYS A 64 -4.99 -13.78 33.00
C LYS A 64 -6.00 -14.21 31.93
N ARG A 65 -7.08 -13.45 31.79
CA ARG A 65 -8.11 -13.70 30.76
C ARG A 65 -7.53 -13.57 29.35
N PHE A 66 -6.76 -12.52 29.10
CA PHE A 66 -6.08 -12.30 27.82
C PHE A 66 -5.11 -13.44 27.51
N ASN A 67 -4.26 -13.83 28.46
CA ASN A 67 -3.29 -14.91 28.30
C ASN A 67 -3.96 -16.26 28.05
N ASN A 68 -5.05 -16.58 28.75
CA ASN A 68 -5.79 -17.80 28.51
C ASN A 68 -6.36 -17.84 27.07
N SER A 69 -6.95 -16.75 26.61
CA SER A 69 -7.45 -16.67 25.23
C SER A 69 -6.32 -16.79 24.20
N PHE A 70 -5.19 -16.17 24.45
CA PHE A 70 -4.00 -16.29 23.60
C PHE A 70 -3.50 -17.74 23.54
N MET A 71 -3.37 -18.39 24.69
CA MET A 71 -2.87 -19.78 24.79
C MET A 71 -3.77 -20.80 24.08
N MET A 72 -5.06 -20.53 23.96
CA MET A 72 -5.98 -21.39 23.21
C MET A 72 -5.68 -21.44 21.70
N HIS A 73 -5.00 -20.41 21.17
CA HIS A 73 -4.71 -20.25 19.74
C HIS A 73 -3.21 -20.33 19.44
N ALA A 74 -2.35 -20.37 20.46
CA ALA A 74 -0.91 -20.44 20.30
C ALA A 74 -0.43 -21.90 20.14
N SER A 75 0.69 -22.08 19.43
CA SER A 75 1.41 -23.35 19.43
C SER A 75 1.92 -23.69 20.83
N THR A 76 1.91 -24.97 21.19
CA THR A 76 2.38 -25.45 22.49
C THR A 76 3.88 -25.37 22.67
N SER A 77 4.66 -25.39 21.57
CA SER A 77 6.12 -25.36 21.57
C SER A 77 6.64 -24.03 21.03
N PRO A 78 7.38 -23.26 21.79
CA PRO A 78 7.97 -22.02 21.31
C PRO A 78 9.07 -22.30 20.29
N PHE A 79 9.05 -21.54 19.19
CA PHE A 79 10.12 -21.56 18.20
C PHE A 79 11.02 -20.34 18.40
N TYR A 80 12.09 -20.50 19.18
CA TYR A 80 12.98 -19.42 19.58
C TYR A 80 13.54 -18.54 18.45
N PRO A 81 13.84 -19.05 17.23
CA PRO A 81 14.26 -18.19 16.14
C PRO A 81 13.26 -17.09 15.78
N LEU A 82 11.95 -17.32 15.97
CA LEU A 82 10.94 -16.28 15.77
C LEU A 82 11.03 -15.19 16.83
N PHE A 83 11.23 -15.56 18.10
CA PHE A 83 11.43 -14.59 19.18
C PHE A 83 12.71 -13.78 18.96
N ALA A 84 13.82 -14.46 18.60
CA ALA A 84 15.07 -13.79 18.28
C ALA A 84 14.89 -12.79 17.13
N SER A 85 14.12 -13.14 16.09
CA SER A 85 13.85 -12.22 14.97
C SER A 85 13.06 -10.99 15.40
N LEU A 86 12.15 -11.11 16.39
CA LEU A 86 11.44 -9.95 16.96
C LEU A 86 12.39 -9.02 17.74
N ASP A 87 13.30 -9.59 18.51
CA ASP A 87 14.29 -8.81 19.28
C ASP A 87 15.27 -8.09 18.34
N VAL A 88 15.77 -8.78 17.31
CA VAL A 88 16.61 -8.17 16.26
C VAL A 88 15.85 -7.08 15.53
N ASN A 89 14.57 -7.31 15.19
CA ASN A 89 13.74 -6.30 14.56
C ASN A 89 13.61 -5.04 15.44
N ALA A 90 13.38 -5.21 16.75
CA ALA A 90 13.32 -4.09 17.67
C ALA A 90 14.64 -3.30 17.68
N LYS A 91 15.77 -3.99 17.67
CA LYS A 91 17.10 -3.36 17.63
C LYS A 91 17.38 -2.61 16.33
N ILE A 92 16.99 -3.14 15.17
CA ILE A 92 17.11 -2.46 13.87
C ILE A 92 16.36 -1.13 13.88
N HIS A 93 15.22 -1.07 14.55
CA HIS A 93 14.35 0.12 14.56
C HIS A 93 14.64 1.07 15.74
N GLU A 94 15.62 0.78 16.58
CA GLU A 94 15.94 1.59 17.76
C GLU A 94 16.73 2.86 17.40
N GLY A 95 16.32 4.01 17.94
CA GLY A 95 17.06 5.26 17.86
C GLY A 95 17.08 5.92 16.48
N GLU A 96 18.11 6.75 16.25
CA GLU A 96 18.19 7.56 15.02
C GLU A 96 18.45 6.73 13.77
N LEU A 97 19.17 5.62 13.89
CA LEU A 97 19.43 4.72 12.74
C LEU A 97 18.14 4.07 12.24
N GLY A 98 17.25 3.67 13.15
CA GLY A 98 15.94 3.15 12.75
C GLY A 98 15.08 4.21 12.03
N LYS A 99 15.10 5.45 12.52
CA LYS A 99 14.41 6.57 11.86
C LYS A 99 14.97 6.87 10.47
N GLN A 100 16.30 6.87 10.35
CA GLN A 100 16.99 7.09 9.08
C GLN A 100 16.61 6.01 8.05
N LEU A 101 16.60 4.74 8.48
CA LEU A 101 16.25 3.60 7.65
C LEU A 101 14.87 3.78 6.99
N TRP A 102 13.86 4.19 7.77
CA TRP A 102 12.52 4.45 7.24
C TRP A 102 12.42 5.73 6.42
N ARG A 103 13.17 6.77 6.77
CA ARG A 103 13.24 7.99 5.96
C ARG A 103 13.76 7.71 4.57
N GLU A 104 14.85 6.97 4.45
CA GLU A 104 15.42 6.55 3.16
C GLU A 104 14.43 5.71 2.36
N CYS A 105 13.71 4.79 2.99
CA CYS A 105 12.63 4.02 2.35
C CYS A 105 11.52 4.92 1.80
N ILE A 106 11.09 5.92 2.58
CA ILE A 106 10.06 6.88 2.15
C ILE A 106 10.57 7.74 1.00
N GLU A 107 11.81 8.23 1.04
CA GLU A 107 12.42 9.02 -0.03
C GLU A 107 12.48 8.25 -1.36
N VAL A 108 12.91 6.99 -1.32
CA VAL A 108 12.90 6.10 -2.51
C VAL A 108 11.48 5.93 -3.05
N GLY A 109 10.49 5.74 -2.16
CA GLY A 109 9.08 5.62 -2.55
C GLY A 109 8.49 6.92 -3.13
N ILE A 110 8.92 8.08 -2.64
CA ILE A 110 8.54 9.40 -3.19
C ILE A 110 9.11 9.57 -4.60
N ASP A 111 10.41 9.31 -4.78
CA ASP A 111 11.07 9.46 -6.07
C ASP A 111 10.49 8.52 -7.13
N ALA A 112 10.14 7.31 -6.76
CA ALA A 112 9.43 6.38 -7.65
C ALA A 112 8.06 6.94 -8.08
N ARG A 113 7.24 7.47 -7.15
CA ARG A 113 5.95 8.10 -7.48
C ARG A 113 6.09 9.30 -8.40
N LYS A 114 7.10 10.15 -8.16
CA LYS A 114 7.44 11.28 -9.06
C LYS A 114 7.82 10.79 -10.46
N SER A 115 8.59 9.72 -10.52
CA SER A 115 8.99 9.12 -11.79
C SER A 115 7.80 8.59 -12.58
N VAL A 116 6.85 7.92 -11.91
CA VAL A 116 5.58 7.50 -12.53
C VAL A 116 4.79 8.70 -13.03
N LEU A 117 4.59 9.75 -12.20
CA LEU A 117 3.85 10.96 -12.59
C LEU A 117 4.43 11.67 -13.81
N ARG A 118 5.75 11.63 -13.97
CA ARG A 118 6.46 12.28 -15.08
C ARG A 118 6.53 11.45 -16.36
N ARG A 119 6.57 10.12 -16.23
CA ARG A 119 6.90 9.21 -17.33
C ARG A 119 5.71 8.39 -17.83
N CYS A 120 4.73 8.10 -16.95
CA CYS A 120 3.55 7.34 -17.30
C CYS A 120 2.41 8.24 -17.78
N LYS A 121 1.67 7.76 -18.78
CA LYS A 121 0.53 8.46 -19.38
C LYS A 121 -0.79 8.06 -18.74
N TYR A 122 -0.96 6.78 -18.45
CA TYR A 122 -2.20 6.19 -17.97
C TYR A 122 -2.17 5.86 -16.48
N LEU A 123 -1.04 5.33 -16.01
CA LEU A 123 -0.87 4.90 -14.63
C LEU A 123 -0.57 6.08 -13.70
N ARG A 124 -1.19 6.12 -12.53
CA ARG A 124 -1.01 7.22 -11.58
C ARG A 124 -0.83 6.66 -10.16
N PRO A 125 0.13 7.14 -9.37
CA PRO A 125 0.16 6.86 -7.94
C PRO A 125 -1.00 7.58 -7.26
N LEU A 126 -1.55 6.96 -6.21
CA LEU A 126 -2.54 7.59 -5.35
C LEU A 126 -1.81 8.60 -4.45
N VAL A 127 -1.85 9.87 -4.82
CA VAL A 127 -1.31 11.01 -4.07
C VAL A 127 -2.13 12.27 -4.34
N PRO A 128 -2.12 13.27 -3.44
CA PRO A 128 -2.71 14.57 -3.74
C PRO A 128 -2.08 15.19 -5.00
N PRO A 129 -2.85 15.73 -5.94
CA PRO A 129 -2.29 16.29 -7.18
C PRO A 129 -1.51 17.59 -6.93
N VAL A 130 -1.90 18.37 -5.92
CA VAL A 130 -1.30 19.66 -5.55
C VAL A 130 -1.16 19.73 -4.03
N VAL A 131 0.02 20.11 -3.56
CA VAL A 131 0.31 20.37 -2.15
C VAL A 131 1.09 21.69 -2.06
N HIS A 132 0.74 22.57 -1.12
CA HIS A 132 1.34 23.90 -0.95
C HIS A 132 1.39 24.73 -2.25
N GLY A 133 0.37 24.57 -3.11
CA GLY A 133 0.25 25.31 -4.37
C GLY A 133 1.17 24.84 -5.51
N LYS A 134 1.87 23.72 -5.35
CA LYS A 134 2.72 23.08 -6.36
C LYS A 134 2.21 21.69 -6.69
N LYS A 135 2.50 21.21 -7.90
CA LYS A 135 2.25 19.81 -8.22
C LYS A 135 3.03 18.89 -7.27
N TRP A 136 2.44 17.78 -6.91
CA TRP A 136 3.04 16.84 -5.94
C TRP A 136 4.46 16.43 -6.33
N GLU A 137 4.67 16.11 -7.59
CA GLU A 137 5.98 15.68 -8.14
C GLU A 137 7.05 16.80 -8.20
N GLU A 138 6.67 18.05 -7.95
CA GLU A 138 7.59 19.20 -7.93
C GLU A 138 8.17 19.46 -6.53
N GLY A 139 7.61 18.82 -5.48
CA GLY A 139 8.10 18.95 -4.11
C GLY A 139 9.56 18.45 -3.96
N ASN A 140 10.28 18.94 -2.97
CA ASN A 140 11.59 18.40 -2.60
C ASN A 140 11.42 17.08 -1.87
N THR A 141 12.11 16.01 -2.28
CA THR A 141 11.93 14.66 -1.73
C THR A 141 12.20 14.59 -0.23
N GLN A 142 13.25 15.25 0.25
CA GLN A 142 13.60 15.24 1.67
C GLN A 142 12.60 16.05 2.52
N GLU A 143 12.08 17.16 2.00
CA GLU A 143 11.00 17.91 2.66
C GLU A 143 9.72 17.06 2.71
N MET A 144 9.34 16.44 1.60
CA MET A 144 8.16 15.58 1.50
C MET A 144 8.22 14.38 2.46
N ALA A 145 9.41 13.80 2.64
CA ALA A 145 9.61 12.69 3.57
C ALA A 145 9.46 13.08 5.06
N ASN A 146 9.40 14.38 5.35
CA ASN A 146 9.23 14.93 6.70
C ASN A 146 7.92 15.74 6.88
N ASP A 147 7.08 15.78 5.85
CA ASP A 147 5.83 16.56 5.87
C ASP A 147 4.64 15.67 5.46
N VAL A 148 3.82 15.35 6.45
CA VAL A 148 2.64 14.49 6.27
C VAL A 148 1.59 15.08 5.35
N SER A 149 1.59 16.41 5.11
CA SER A 149 0.63 17.07 4.21
C SER A 149 0.70 16.54 2.78
N TYR A 150 1.86 16.04 2.34
CA TYR A 150 2.03 15.40 1.04
C TYR A 150 1.30 14.05 0.90
N PHE A 151 0.78 13.53 2.00
CA PHE A 151 0.06 12.25 2.05
C PHE A 151 -1.33 12.39 2.70
N ALA A 152 -1.78 13.61 2.98
CA ALA A 152 -3.07 13.87 3.61
C ALA A 152 -4.23 13.67 2.63
N PHE A 153 -5.32 13.07 3.12
CA PHE A 153 -6.62 13.13 2.46
C PHE A 153 -7.35 14.39 2.95
N GLU A 154 -7.42 15.40 2.09
CA GLU A 154 -8.21 16.60 2.39
C GLU A 154 -9.69 16.30 2.25
N PRO A 155 -10.54 16.67 3.22
CA PRO A 155 -11.97 16.43 3.14
C PRO A 155 -12.57 17.07 1.89
N ASN A 156 -13.39 16.27 1.17
CA ASN A 156 -14.09 16.70 -0.05
C ASN A 156 -13.20 17.07 -1.25
N ALA A 157 -11.90 16.74 -1.22
CA ALA A 157 -11.04 16.91 -2.37
C ALA A 157 -11.49 16.00 -3.54
N LYS A 158 -11.40 16.51 -4.77
CA LYS A 158 -11.92 15.81 -5.95
C LYS A 158 -11.06 14.66 -6.44
N TRP A 159 -9.79 14.60 -6.03
CA TRP A 159 -8.87 13.55 -6.46
C TRP A 159 -9.11 12.19 -5.77
N HIS A 160 -10.04 12.14 -4.82
CA HIS A 160 -10.54 10.94 -4.16
C HIS A 160 -12.03 11.08 -3.87
N SER A 161 -12.73 9.97 -3.62
CA SER A 161 -14.18 9.95 -3.37
C SER A 161 -14.55 9.83 -1.89
N PHE A 162 -13.58 9.84 -0.96
CA PHE A 162 -13.83 9.68 0.48
C PHE A 162 -14.54 10.89 1.08
N LYS A 163 -15.53 10.62 1.93
CA LYS A 163 -16.38 11.63 2.57
C LYS A 163 -16.64 11.29 4.03
N GLY A 164 -17.14 12.27 4.79
CA GLY A 164 -17.61 12.02 6.16
C GLY A 164 -16.53 12.03 7.23
N TYR A 165 -15.42 12.69 6.99
CA TYR A 165 -14.31 12.85 7.94
C TYR A 165 -13.83 14.31 8.00
N GLY A 166 -13.06 14.63 9.05
CA GLY A 166 -12.48 15.96 9.26
C GLY A 166 -11.05 16.08 8.74
N GLU A 167 -10.55 17.29 8.70
CA GLU A 167 -9.17 17.59 8.33
C GLU A 167 -8.16 16.85 9.22
N GLY A 168 -7.10 16.33 8.65
CA GLY A 168 -6.02 15.63 9.36
C GLY A 168 -6.40 14.27 9.95
N GLN A 169 -7.54 13.68 9.59
CA GLN A 169 -7.96 12.38 10.11
C GLN A 169 -7.42 11.19 9.31
N TYR A 170 -7.17 11.35 8.01
CA TYR A 170 -6.71 10.27 7.15
C TYR A 170 -5.50 10.66 6.34
N PHE A 171 -4.58 9.70 6.22
CA PHE A 171 -3.33 9.85 5.49
C PHE A 171 -3.05 8.59 4.67
N ILE A 172 -2.40 8.78 3.53
CA ILE A 172 -1.81 7.70 2.76
C ILE A 172 -0.56 7.23 3.52
N ASP A 173 -0.44 5.93 3.76
CA ASP A 173 0.80 5.36 4.25
C ASP A 173 1.87 5.48 3.16
N PRO A 174 2.97 6.24 3.37
CA PRO A 174 4.00 6.43 2.35
C PRO A 174 4.68 5.14 1.91
N CYS A 175 4.64 4.10 2.76
CA CYS A 175 5.17 2.77 2.46
C CYS A 175 4.16 1.86 1.73
N LYS A 176 2.96 2.35 1.45
CA LYS A 176 1.96 1.70 0.60
C LYS A 176 1.94 2.40 -0.76
N PHE A 177 2.79 1.90 -1.69
CA PHE A 177 2.81 2.45 -3.03
C PHE A 177 1.63 1.90 -3.84
N GLN A 178 0.55 2.66 -3.88
CA GLN A 178 -0.66 2.31 -4.62
C GLN A 178 -0.67 3.01 -5.96
N LEU A 179 -0.88 2.24 -7.04
CA LEU A 179 -1.12 2.72 -8.38
C LEU A 179 -2.59 2.56 -8.74
N ILE A 180 -3.10 3.53 -9.47
CA ILE A 180 -4.42 3.51 -10.10
C ILE A 180 -4.22 3.22 -11.59
N THR A 181 -4.99 2.27 -12.12
CA THR A 181 -5.10 2.00 -13.55
C THR A 181 -6.35 2.70 -14.10
N PRO A 182 -6.38 3.11 -15.40
CA PRO A 182 -7.53 3.80 -15.99
C PRO A 182 -8.77 2.90 -16.07
N GLY A 183 -9.94 3.51 -16.13
CA GLY A 183 -11.21 2.82 -16.33
C GLY A 183 -12.34 3.26 -15.41
N ILE A 184 -12.01 3.85 -14.25
CA ILE A 184 -13.00 4.43 -13.33
C ILE A 184 -12.55 5.84 -12.98
N ASN A 185 -13.44 6.80 -13.19
CA ASN A 185 -13.21 8.18 -12.78
C ASN A 185 -13.28 8.26 -11.24
N VAL A 186 -12.19 8.64 -10.61
CA VAL A 186 -12.07 8.65 -9.13
C VAL A 186 -12.97 9.69 -8.44
N GLU A 187 -13.34 10.77 -9.13
CA GLU A 187 -14.23 11.82 -8.57
C GLU A 187 -15.69 11.38 -8.55
N THR A 188 -16.13 10.70 -9.61
CA THR A 188 -17.53 10.39 -9.84
C THR A 188 -17.89 8.93 -9.60
N GLY A 189 -16.90 8.03 -9.57
CA GLY A 189 -17.10 6.58 -9.56
C GLY A 189 -17.65 6.02 -10.88
N ALA A 190 -17.77 6.86 -11.92
CA ALA A 190 -18.29 6.43 -13.22
C ALA A 190 -17.24 5.67 -14.02
N TYR A 191 -17.69 4.64 -14.74
CA TYR A 191 -16.84 3.95 -15.72
C TYR A 191 -16.51 4.85 -16.91
N GLU A 192 -15.24 4.84 -17.29
CA GLU A 192 -14.73 5.48 -18.50
C GLU A 192 -15.01 4.59 -19.74
N ASP A 193 -14.68 5.07 -20.93
CA ASP A 193 -14.89 4.31 -22.18
C ASP A 193 -13.85 3.21 -22.36
N PHE A 194 -12.65 3.39 -21.85
CA PHE A 194 -11.56 2.43 -21.87
C PHE A 194 -10.98 2.25 -20.47
N GLY A 195 -10.63 1.01 -20.13
CA GLY A 195 -10.01 0.71 -18.86
C GLY A 195 -8.94 -0.38 -18.95
N ILE A 196 -8.02 -0.35 -18.00
CA ILE A 196 -7.01 -1.40 -17.82
C ILE A 196 -7.26 -2.04 -16.47
N HIS A 197 -7.76 -3.25 -16.45
CA HIS A 197 -7.95 -3.98 -15.21
C HIS A 197 -6.60 -4.25 -14.54
N ALA A 198 -6.48 -3.95 -13.25
CA ALA A 198 -5.21 -4.06 -12.53
C ALA A 198 -4.59 -5.47 -12.56
N ASN A 199 -5.40 -6.52 -12.69
CA ASN A 199 -4.91 -7.89 -12.87
C ASN A 199 -4.11 -8.09 -14.16
N ILE A 200 -4.41 -7.35 -15.24
CA ILE A 200 -3.64 -7.42 -16.48
C ILE A 200 -2.22 -6.90 -16.23
N LEU A 201 -2.13 -5.71 -15.63
CA LEU A 201 -0.84 -5.13 -15.24
C LEU A 201 -0.09 -6.03 -14.23
N ALA A 202 -0.79 -6.57 -13.24
CA ALA A 202 -0.17 -7.45 -12.24
C ALA A 202 0.43 -8.73 -12.86
N ASN A 203 -0.24 -9.32 -13.84
CA ASN A 203 0.29 -10.48 -14.55
C ASN A 203 1.45 -10.11 -15.47
N TYR A 204 1.39 -8.99 -16.18
CA TYR A 204 2.52 -8.46 -16.93
C TYR A 204 3.76 -8.24 -16.05
N LEU A 205 3.58 -7.64 -14.89
CA LEU A 205 4.68 -7.42 -13.94
C LEU A 205 5.27 -8.75 -13.44
N ARG A 206 4.43 -9.77 -13.18
CA ARG A 206 4.91 -11.12 -12.79
C ARG A 206 5.73 -11.80 -13.89
N GLU A 207 5.32 -11.69 -15.16
CA GLU A 207 6.14 -12.13 -16.31
C GLU A 207 7.53 -11.47 -16.30
N ASN A 208 7.60 -10.22 -15.84
CA ASN A 208 8.83 -9.43 -15.72
C ASN A 208 9.47 -9.49 -14.31
N ARG A 209 9.15 -10.53 -13.51
CA ARG A 209 9.72 -10.83 -12.19
C ARG A 209 9.45 -9.77 -11.12
N ILE A 210 8.40 -9.00 -11.27
CA ILE A 210 7.93 -8.03 -10.28
C ILE A 210 6.62 -8.53 -9.70
N ILE A 211 6.58 -8.76 -8.39
CA ILE A 211 5.42 -9.30 -7.71
C ILE A 211 4.79 -8.21 -6.85
N PRO A 212 3.60 -7.69 -7.23
CA PRO A 212 2.87 -6.77 -6.38
C PRO A 212 2.30 -7.47 -5.15
N GLU A 213 2.05 -6.73 -4.08
CA GLU A 213 1.41 -7.27 -2.87
C GLU A 213 -0.02 -7.73 -3.15
N LYS A 214 -0.81 -6.88 -3.78
CA LYS A 214 -2.16 -7.21 -4.23
C LYS A 214 -2.62 -6.31 -5.36
N CYS A 215 -3.69 -6.71 -6.03
CA CYS A 215 -4.42 -5.89 -6.98
C CYS A 215 -5.92 -6.03 -6.76
N ASP A 216 -6.66 -5.03 -7.17
CA ASP A 216 -8.10 -4.98 -7.20
C ASP A 216 -8.58 -4.66 -8.63
N LEU A 217 -9.79 -4.12 -8.81
CA LEU A 217 -10.31 -3.79 -10.16
C LEU A 217 -9.37 -2.84 -10.90
N ASN A 218 -9.13 -1.67 -10.33
CA ASN A 218 -8.33 -0.60 -10.94
C ASN A 218 -7.21 -0.10 -10.02
N THR A 219 -6.80 -0.88 -9.04
CA THR A 219 -5.69 -0.53 -8.16
C THR A 219 -4.70 -1.69 -7.99
N ILE A 220 -3.43 -1.34 -7.86
CA ILE A 220 -2.35 -2.28 -7.59
C ILE A 220 -1.46 -1.72 -6.48
N LEU A 221 -1.11 -2.55 -5.52
CA LEU A 221 -0.36 -2.18 -4.32
C LEU A 221 1.01 -2.81 -4.31
N PHE A 222 2.03 -1.99 -4.06
CA PHE A 222 3.39 -2.42 -3.73
C PHE A 222 3.72 -2.02 -2.30
N LEU A 223 4.37 -2.93 -1.57
CA LEU A 223 4.88 -2.64 -0.24
C LEU A 223 6.30 -2.07 -0.35
N MET A 224 6.49 -0.87 0.19
CA MET A 224 7.82 -0.29 0.38
C MET A 224 8.37 -0.77 1.72
N THR A 225 9.56 -1.33 1.68
CA THR A 225 10.30 -1.75 2.87
C THR A 225 11.71 -1.15 2.81
N PRO A 226 12.44 -1.05 3.92
CA PRO A 226 13.83 -0.61 3.90
C PRO A 226 14.77 -1.47 3.03
N ALA A 227 14.32 -2.64 2.58
CA ALA A 227 15.06 -3.48 1.65
C ALA A 227 14.86 -3.11 0.16
N GLU A 228 13.98 -2.15 -0.12
CA GLU A 228 13.75 -1.67 -1.48
C GLU A 228 14.76 -0.59 -1.84
N SER A 229 15.55 -0.87 -2.89
CA SER A 229 16.54 0.08 -3.40
C SER A 229 15.97 0.96 -4.51
N LYS A 230 16.66 2.07 -4.76
CA LYS A 230 16.34 2.96 -5.90
C LYS A 230 16.33 2.19 -7.22
N GLU A 231 17.31 1.30 -7.45
CA GLU A 231 17.44 0.51 -8.68
C GLU A 231 16.25 -0.41 -8.90
N LYS A 232 15.73 -1.04 -7.84
CA LYS A 232 14.52 -1.86 -7.92
C LYS A 232 13.29 -1.02 -8.29
N MET A 233 13.17 0.16 -7.71
CA MET A 233 12.06 1.06 -8.01
C MET A 233 12.18 1.67 -9.41
N ASP A 234 13.38 2.00 -9.87
CA ASP A 234 13.62 2.42 -11.24
C ASP A 234 13.22 1.30 -12.24
N ALA A 235 13.60 0.06 -11.95
CA ALA A 235 13.21 -1.09 -12.76
C ALA A 235 11.68 -1.31 -12.79
N LEU A 236 10.99 -1.11 -11.66
CA LEU A 236 9.52 -1.11 -11.63
C LEU A 236 8.96 -0.04 -12.56
N VAL A 237 9.43 1.22 -12.43
CA VAL A 237 8.94 2.34 -13.26
C VAL A 237 9.21 2.08 -14.74
N ASP A 238 10.37 1.54 -15.10
CA ASP A 238 10.69 1.18 -16.48
C ASP A 238 9.71 0.15 -17.05
N GLN A 239 9.32 -0.85 -16.25
CA GLN A 239 8.31 -1.84 -16.66
C GLN A 239 6.92 -1.22 -16.77
N LEU A 240 6.56 -0.27 -15.92
CA LEU A 240 5.27 0.45 -16.05
C LEU A 240 5.22 1.26 -17.36
N VAL A 241 6.29 1.98 -17.67
CA VAL A 241 6.40 2.73 -18.95
C VAL A 241 6.34 1.78 -20.14
N ARG A 242 7.09 0.67 -20.09
CA ARG A 242 7.07 -0.35 -21.17
C ARG A 242 5.67 -0.94 -21.37
N PHE A 243 4.96 -1.20 -20.28
CA PHE A 243 3.58 -1.68 -20.36
C PHE A 243 2.67 -0.68 -21.10
N GLU A 244 2.77 0.61 -20.79
CA GLU A 244 2.00 1.63 -21.51
C GLU A 244 2.34 1.72 -22.99
N GLU A 245 3.62 1.58 -23.36
CA GLU A 245 4.04 1.48 -24.77
C GLU A 245 3.39 0.30 -25.48
N LEU A 246 3.33 -0.86 -24.83
CA LEU A 246 2.67 -2.06 -25.36
C LEU A 246 1.16 -1.85 -25.52
N ILE A 247 0.52 -1.14 -24.60
CA ILE A 247 -0.88 -0.73 -24.72
C ILE A 247 -1.07 0.23 -25.90
N ASP A 248 -0.20 1.24 -26.05
CA ASP A 248 -0.31 2.25 -27.11
C ASP A 248 -0.13 1.64 -28.51
N CYS A 249 0.83 0.73 -28.69
CA CYS A 249 1.03 0.03 -29.96
C CYS A 249 0.07 -1.16 -30.18
N ASN A 250 -0.81 -1.42 -29.21
CA ASN A 250 -1.72 -2.58 -29.23
C ASN A 250 -1.00 -3.90 -29.49
N ALA A 251 0.06 -4.17 -28.73
CA ALA A 251 0.91 -5.34 -28.88
C ALA A 251 0.12 -6.66 -28.84
N PRO A 252 0.61 -7.72 -29.51
CA PRO A 252 0.02 -9.05 -29.41
C PRO A 252 0.05 -9.57 -27.96
N MET A 253 -1.00 -10.27 -27.56
CA MET A 253 -1.06 -10.84 -26.21
C MET A 253 0.06 -11.84 -25.94
N GLU A 254 0.56 -12.52 -26.97
CA GLU A 254 1.73 -13.38 -26.91
C GLU A 254 2.99 -12.66 -26.40
N GLU A 255 3.19 -11.41 -26.77
CA GLU A 255 4.31 -10.58 -26.30
C GLU A 255 4.09 -10.09 -24.86
N VAL A 256 2.86 -9.66 -24.52
CA VAL A 256 2.58 -8.99 -23.25
C VAL A 256 2.36 -9.96 -22.11
N LEU A 257 1.68 -11.08 -22.36
CA LEU A 257 1.26 -12.08 -21.36
C LEU A 257 1.52 -13.50 -21.87
N PRO A 258 2.77 -13.87 -22.18
CA PRO A 258 3.10 -15.15 -22.81
C PRO A 258 2.60 -16.37 -22.02
N SER A 259 2.76 -16.39 -20.69
CA SER A 259 2.30 -17.53 -19.89
C SER A 259 0.80 -17.75 -19.98
N ILE A 260 0.01 -16.69 -19.97
CA ILE A 260 -1.46 -16.76 -20.12
C ILE A 260 -1.83 -17.15 -21.56
N TYR A 261 -1.16 -16.53 -22.54
CA TYR A 261 -1.41 -16.78 -23.96
C TYR A 261 -1.21 -18.27 -24.31
N TYR A 262 -0.06 -18.84 -23.95
CA TYR A 262 0.25 -20.25 -24.26
C TYR A 262 -0.56 -21.24 -23.43
N SER A 263 -0.99 -20.88 -22.22
CA SER A 263 -1.86 -21.74 -21.41
C SER A 263 -3.29 -21.83 -21.92
N HIS A 264 -3.73 -20.83 -22.73
CA HIS A 264 -5.08 -20.73 -23.25
C HIS A 264 -5.10 -20.31 -24.72
N LEU A 265 -4.29 -21.00 -25.53
CA LEU A 265 -4.04 -20.67 -26.94
C LEU A 265 -5.32 -20.74 -27.80
N ASP A 266 -6.22 -21.67 -27.49
CA ASP A 266 -7.53 -21.81 -28.13
C ASP A 266 -8.39 -20.56 -27.99
N LYS A 267 -8.27 -19.86 -26.85
CA LYS A 267 -9.03 -18.64 -26.55
C LYS A 267 -8.33 -17.38 -27.09
N TYR A 268 -7.01 -17.27 -26.89
CA TYR A 268 -6.29 -16.01 -27.07
C TYR A 268 -5.50 -15.89 -28.37
N LYS A 269 -5.57 -16.89 -29.27
CA LYS A 269 -4.91 -16.83 -30.56
C LYS A 269 -5.38 -15.62 -31.38
N GLY A 270 -4.43 -14.74 -31.71
CA GLY A 270 -4.72 -13.49 -32.44
C GLY A 270 -5.23 -12.33 -31.60
N TYR A 271 -5.31 -12.51 -30.28
CA TYR A 271 -5.66 -11.41 -29.37
C TYR A 271 -4.54 -10.39 -29.24
N HIS A 272 -4.96 -9.13 -29.10
CA HIS A 272 -4.09 -8.01 -28.76
C HIS A 272 -4.45 -7.47 -27.38
N ILE A 273 -3.49 -6.80 -26.74
CA ILE A 273 -3.64 -6.39 -25.34
C ILE A 273 -4.78 -5.42 -25.11
N ARG A 274 -5.04 -4.47 -26.01
CA ARG A 274 -6.15 -3.53 -25.86
C ARG A 274 -7.52 -4.21 -25.96
N GLN A 275 -7.62 -5.26 -26.78
CA GLN A 275 -8.85 -6.05 -26.86
C GLN A 275 -9.14 -6.70 -25.50
N LEU A 276 -8.14 -7.34 -24.88
CA LEU A 276 -8.30 -7.95 -23.55
C LEU A 276 -8.68 -6.89 -22.50
N CYS A 277 -8.03 -5.73 -22.52
CA CYS A 277 -8.35 -4.63 -21.62
C CYS A 277 -9.80 -4.17 -21.76
N GLN A 278 -10.25 -3.96 -23.00
CA GLN A 278 -11.62 -3.50 -23.28
C GLN A 278 -12.66 -4.54 -22.88
N GLU A 279 -12.47 -5.80 -23.26
CA GLU A 279 -13.42 -6.87 -22.91
C GLU A 279 -13.56 -7.03 -21.38
N MET A 280 -12.45 -6.98 -20.64
CA MET A 280 -12.51 -7.03 -19.17
C MET A 280 -13.17 -5.79 -18.60
N HIS A 281 -12.86 -4.61 -19.13
CA HIS A 281 -13.45 -3.36 -18.68
C HIS A 281 -14.98 -3.36 -18.89
N ASP A 282 -15.45 -3.69 -20.09
CA ASP A 282 -16.87 -3.75 -20.44
C ASP A 282 -17.61 -4.80 -19.58
N PHE A 283 -16.99 -5.94 -19.34
CA PHE A 283 -17.57 -6.97 -18.47
C PHE A 283 -17.91 -6.44 -17.06
N TYR A 284 -17.03 -5.64 -16.46
CA TYR A 284 -17.26 -5.05 -15.13
C TYR A 284 -18.17 -3.82 -15.19
N LYS A 285 -18.05 -3.00 -16.23
CA LYS A 285 -18.91 -1.85 -16.50
C LYS A 285 -20.37 -2.25 -16.62
N ASP A 286 -20.66 -3.26 -17.43
CA ASP A 286 -22.03 -3.76 -17.66
C ASP A 286 -22.68 -4.33 -16.39
N ARG A 287 -21.87 -4.81 -15.44
CA ARG A 287 -22.32 -5.33 -14.15
C ARG A 287 -22.27 -4.33 -13.02
N ASN A 288 -21.80 -3.14 -13.32
CA ASN A 288 -21.63 -2.04 -12.35
C ASN A 288 -20.89 -2.48 -11.05
N VAL A 289 -19.84 -3.26 -11.19
CA VAL A 289 -19.13 -3.89 -10.05
C VAL A 289 -18.47 -2.85 -9.13
N SER A 290 -18.14 -1.65 -9.65
CA SER A 290 -17.58 -0.56 -8.84
C SER A 290 -18.49 -0.11 -7.69
N THR A 291 -19.80 -0.36 -7.80
CA THR A 291 -20.75 -0.03 -6.71
C THR A 291 -20.73 -1.03 -5.57
N LEU A 292 -20.04 -2.16 -5.73
CA LEU A 292 -19.89 -3.20 -4.72
C LEU A 292 -18.64 -3.02 -3.84
N GLN A 293 -17.83 -2.02 -4.13
CA GLN A 293 -16.64 -1.62 -3.37
C GLN A 293 -16.95 -0.43 -2.47
#